data_9ab2d2177e0b81a6d8ce8a72f42f4aa5
#
_entry.id   9ab2d2177e0b81a6d8ce8a72f42f4aa5
#
_cell.length_a   1.000
_cell.length_b   1.000
_cell.length_c   1.000
_cell.angle_alpha   90.00
_cell.angle_beta   90.00
_cell.angle_gamma   90.00
#
_symmetry.space_group_name_H-M   'P 1'
#
loop_
_entity.id
_entity.type
_entity.pdbx_description
1 polymer ?
#
loop_
_entity_poly.entity_id
_entity_poly.type
_entity_poly.pdbx_seq_one_letter_code
_entity_poly.pdbx_strand_id
1 'polypeptide(L)'
;MKLKKVTAILLTAVMTAALAACGSSSGDGSGSSGDDAGGSGTYTIGICQQMEHAALDAATEGFQDACRELFGEDNVEFDVQNAQGEQTMCSTIVNNFVSSDVDLILANATLPLQTAAQATSDIPILGTSVTDYGSALGIDDWTGATGVNISGTSDLAPIEEQEDMLLELVPEAQTVGILYCSAESNSKYQAELFEAELEADGISYKEYTAADSNEIQSVTQNAVEECDAIYIPTDNTMASNTQIINNICLPAKVPVIAGEEGICSGCGVATLSISYYDLGYQTGEMAYKILAEGEDIASMEVETAAQVTKKYNPAICEELGITIPEGYEAIEAE
;
A
#
# COMPACT_ATOMS: atom_id res chain seq x y z
N MET A 1 -28.74 60.95 -15.91
CA MET A 1 -28.64 62.32 -15.34
C MET A 1 -27.53 62.34 -14.27
N LYS A 2 -26.47 63.15 -14.56
CA LYS A 2 -25.39 63.65 -13.65
C LYS A 2 -24.49 62.59 -12.98
N LEU A 3 -23.27 62.22 -13.38
CA LEU A 3 -21.99 62.92 -13.56
C LEU A 3 -21.50 63.81 -12.38
N LYS A 4 -20.42 63.44 -11.71
CA LYS A 4 -19.35 64.24 -11.12
C LYS A 4 -18.34 63.23 -10.49
N LYS A 5 -17.17 62.99 -11.02
CA LYS A 5 -15.91 63.69 -11.23
C LYS A 5 -15.24 64.22 -9.97
N VAL A 6 -13.91 63.89 -9.91
CA VAL A 6 -12.77 64.67 -9.41
C VAL A 6 -12.34 64.27 -7.99
N THR A 7 -11.07 64.03 -7.58
CA THR A 7 -9.75 64.43 -8.05
C THR A 7 -8.64 63.62 -7.35
N ALA A 8 -7.52 63.42 -8.01
CA ALA A 8 -6.25 62.87 -7.54
C ALA A 8 -5.49 63.89 -6.65
N ILE A 9 -4.68 63.38 -5.70
CA ILE A 9 -3.49 64.10 -5.22
C ILE A 9 -2.33 63.11 -5.05
N LEU A 10 -1.27 63.38 -5.85
CA LEU A 10 0.11 62.92 -5.70
C LEU A 10 0.77 63.64 -4.52
N LEU A 11 1.61 62.96 -3.78
CA LEU A 11 2.75 63.59 -3.09
C LEU A 11 3.94 62.63 -3.05
N THR A 12 5.00 63.07 -3.73
CA THR A 12 6.39 62.59 -3.81
C THR A 12 7.25 63.24 -2.73
N ALA A 13 8.17 62.52 -2.12
CA ALA A 13 9.47 63.00 -1.61
C ALA A 13 10.28 61.79 -1.11
N VAL A 14 11.34 61.34 -1.69
CA VAL A 14 12.71 61.77 -2.06
C VAL A 14 13.66 61.91 -0.83
N MET A 15 14.76 61.12 -0.94
CA MET A 15 16.14 61.26 -0.36
C MET A 15 16.32 60.87 1.10
N THR A 16 17.39 60.20 1.51
CA THR A 16 18.84 60.37 1.17
C THR A 16 19.68 59.14 1.54
N ALA A 17 20.70 58.88 0.80
CA ALA A 17 21.82 57.94 1.03
C ALA A 17 22.83 58.52 2.04
N ALA A 18 23.53 57.64 2.77
CA ALA A 18 24.83 57.94 3.34
C ALA A 18 25.76 56.74 3.24
N LEU A 19 26.82 56.90 2.45
CA LEU A 19 28.03 56.06 2.39
C LEU A 19 29.01 56.51 3.51
N ALA A 20 29.70 55.51 4.10
CA ALA A 20 31.08 55.63 4.59
C ALA A 20 31.59 54.21 4.79
N ALA A 21 32.46 53.69 4.17
CA ALA A 21 33.85 53.70 3.74
C ALA A 21 34.83 53.20 4.82
N CYS A 22 35.54 52.12 4.44
CA CYS A 22 36.94 51.71 4.72
C CYS A 22 37.34 51.17 6.09
N GLY A 23 37.97 49.98 5.98
CA GLY A 23 38.90 49.41 6.97
C GLY A 23 39.39 48.02 6.52
N SER A 24 40.51 48.00 5.80
CA SER A 24 41.25 46.79 5.40
C SER A 24 41.94 46.13 6.57
N SER A 25 41.92 44.78 6.67
CA SER A 25 43.11 44.01 7.04
C SER A 25 42.95 42.55 6.61
N SER A 26 43.96 42.07 5.93
CA SER A 26 44.22 40.73 5.42
C SER A 26 44.34 39.71 6.54
N GLY A 27 43.77 38.49 6.30
CA GLY A 27 44.01 37.29 7.09
C GLY A 27 43.61 36.10 6.28
N ASP A 28 44.59 35.39 5.76
CA ASP A 28 44.54 34.11 5.05
C ASP A 28 43.92 33.05 5.95
N GLY A 29 42.98 32.25 5.46
CA GLY A 29 42.36 31.15 6.16
C GLY A 29 41.49 30.35 5.21
N SER A 30 42.11 29.43 4.48
CA SER A 30 41.46 28.39 3.69
C SER A 30 40.56 27.54 4.60
N GLY A 31 39.27 27.67 4.47
CA GLY A 31 38.25 26.84 5.05
C GLY A 31 37.27 26.44 3.95
N SER A 32 37.41 25.22 3.47
CA SER A 32 36.44 24.57 2.60
C SER A 32 35.10 24.48 3.39
N SER A 33 34.18 25.35 3.07
CA SER A 33 32.77 25.15 3.39
C SER A 33 32.20 24.17 2.38
N GLY A 34 32.00 22.92 2.82
CA GLY A 34 31.07 22.04 2.14
C GLY A 34 29.70 22.68 2.17
N ASP A 35 29.11 22.88 1.05
CA ASP A 35 27.69 23.19 0.93
C ASP A 35 26.92 21.98 1.53
N ASP A 36 26.50 22.14 2.75
CA ASP A 36 25.47 21.32 3.36
C ASP A 36 24.15 21.76 2.70
N ALA A 37 23.77 21.07 1.64
CA ALA A 37 22.47 21.21 1.01
C ALA A 37 21.41 20.44 1.83
N GLY A 38 21.38 20.65 3.14
CA GLY A 38 20.30 20.23 4.02
C GLY A 38 19.24 21.34 4.04
N GLY A 39 18.19 21.19 3.28
CA GLY A 39 17.01 22.06 3.40
C GLY A 39 16.48 22.00 4.83
N SER A 40 16.50 23.15 5.54
CA SER A 40 16.01 23.29 6.91
C SER A 40 14.48 23.42 6.95
N GLY A 41 13.76 22.61 6.21
CA GLY A 41 12.30 22.55 6.19
C GLY A 41 11.82 21.21 6.73
N THR A 42 10.66 21.20 7.38
CA THR A 42 9.94 19.98 7.74
C THR A 42 9.20 19.48 6.50
N TYR A 43 9.39 18.21 6.13
CA TYR A 43 8.63 17.58 5.05
C TYR A 43 7.23 17.21 5.54
N THR A 44 6.23 17.48 4.73
CA THR A 44 4.84 17.09 4.99
C THR A 44 4.45 15.95 4.06
N ILE A 45 4.10 14.81 4.62
CA ILE A 45 3.72 13.60 3.87
C ILE A 45 2.24 13.28 4.11
N GLY A 46 1.45 13.25 3.04
CA GLY A 46 0.07 12.79 3.10
C GLY A 46 0.01 11.27 2.96
N ILE A 47 -0.65 10.59 3.91
CA ILE A 47 -0.84 9.14 3.89
C ILE A 47 -2.32 8.83 3.68
N CYS A 48 -2.65 8.26 2.51
CA CYS A 48 -4.00 7.75 2.23
C CYS A 48 -4.00 6.24 2.38
N GLN A 49 -4.52 5.74 3.50
CA GLN A 49 -4.73 4.31 3.74
C GLN A 49 -6.13 3.91 3.29
N GLN A 50 -6.27 2.79 2.57
CA GLN A 50 -7.55 2.36 2.01
C GLN A 50 -8.58 2.07 3.10
N MET A 51 -8.21 1.26 4.09
CA MET A 51 -9.04 0.91 5.24
C MET A 51 -8.16 0.45 6.42
N GLU A 52 -8.79 0.11 7.54
CA GLU A 52 -8.10 -0.33 8.77
C GLU A 52 -8.12 -1.86 8.83
N HIS A 53 -6.95 -2.46 8.78
CA HIS A 53 -6.67 -3.85 9.10
C HIS A 53 -5.15 -4.06 9.27
N ALA A 54 -4.77 -5.18 9.91
CA ALA A 54 -3.42 -5.43 10.39
C ALA A 54 -2.31 -5.18 9.36
N ALA A 55 -2.48 -5.61 8.10
CA ALA A 55 -1.46 -5.46 7.07
C ALA A 55 -1.24 -3.98 6.69
N LEU A 56 -2.33 -3.22 6.41
CA LEU A 56 -2.19 -1.80 6.04
C LEU A 56 -1.72 -0.94 7.22
N ASP A 57 -2.14 -1.26 8.45
CA ASP A 57 -1.69 -0.56 9.66
C ASP A 57 -0.19 -0.76 9.86
N ALA A 58 0.31 -2.00 9.72
CA ALA A 58 1.73 -2.32 9.80
C ALA A 58 2.56 -1.62 8.70
N ALA A 59 2.06 -1.56 7.45
CA ALA A 59 2.74 -0.86 6.37
C ALA A 59 2.82 0.67 6.63
N THR A 60 1.74 1.27 7.15
CA THR A 60 1.75 2.68 7.55
C THR A 60 2.74 2.95 8.68
N GLU A 61 2.78 2.07 9.71
CA GLU A 61 3.72 2.17 10.83
C GLU A 61 5.17 2.08 10.36
N GLY A 62 5.50 1.03 9.57
CA GLY A 62 6.85 0.84 9.02
C GLY A 62 7.32 2.04 8.19
N PHE A 63 6.46 2.59 7.33
CA PHE A 63 6.76 3.78 6.55
C PHE A 63 7.07 4.99 7.43
N GLN A 64 6.23 5.25 8.45
CA GLN A 64 6.43 6.38 9.36
C GLN A 64 7.71 6.22 10.17
N ASP A 65 8.03 4.99 10.62
CA ASP A 65 9.23 4.74 11.42
C ASP A 65 10.50 4.94 10.60
N ALA A 66 10.54 4.45 9.35
CA ALA A 66 11.65 4.70 8.43
C ALA A 66 11.84 6.20 8.17
N CYS A 67 10.75 6.92 7.90
CA CYS A 67 10.83 8.37 7.69
C CYS A 67 11.33 9.10 8.95
N ARG A 68 10.84 8.78 10.15
CA ARG A 68 11.33 9.38 11.40
C ARG A 68 12.80 9.10 11.66
N GLU A 69 13.24 7.87 11.38
CA GLU A 69 14.63 7.47 11.56
C GLU A 69 15.56 8.21 10.61
N LEU A 70 15.19 8.31 9.33
CA LEU A 70 16.06 8.84 8.28
C LEU A 70 16.04 10.38 8.20
N PHE A 71 14.88 11.01 8.28
CA PHE A 71 14.78 12.48 8.26
C PHE A 71 15.05 13.11 9.63
N GLY A 72 14.80 12.36 10.72
CA GLY A 72 14.71 12.86 12.08
C GLY A 72 13.29 13.29 12.44
N GLU A 73 12.86 12.95 13.65
CA GLU A 73 11.46 13.09 14.12
C GLU A 73 10.88 14.51 13.98
N ASP A 74 11.72 15.55 14.16
CA ASP A 74 11.31 16.96 14.07
C ASP A 74 11.28 17.48 12.61
N ASN A 75 11.71 16.69 11.63
CA ASN A 75 11.86 17.12 10.23
C ASN A 75 10.83 16.48 9.28
N VAL A 76 9.90 15.68 9.78
CA VAL A 76 8.81 15.08 9.01
C VAL A 76 7.49 15.14 9.76
N GLU A 77 6.43 15.54 9.08
CA GLU A 77 5.06 15.57 9.58
C GLU A 77 4.17 14.70 8.68
N PHE A 78 3.23 13.99 9.29
CA PHE A 78 2.31 13.10 8.56
C PHE A 78 0.86 13.56 8.72
N ASP A 79 0.14 13.69 7.60
CA ASP A 79 -1.32 13.74 7.58
C ASP A 79 -1.86 12.35 7.20
N VAL A 80 -2.21 11.54 8.21
CA VAL A 80 -2.68 10.17 8.04
C VAL A 80 -4.20 10.15 7.98
N GLN A 81 -4.75 9.69 6.86
CA GLN A 81 -6.18 9.61 6.60
C GLN A 81 -6.59 8.22 6.14
N ASN A 82 -7.73 7.73 6.65
CA ASN A 82 -8.32 6.44 6.30
C ASN A 82 -9.53 6.64 5.40
N ALA A 83 -9.51 6.01 4.22
CA ALA A 83 -10.59 6.10 3.23
C ALA A 83 -11.77 5.17 3.53
N GLN A 84 -11.68 4.30 4.53
CA GLN A 84 -12.75 3.38 4.98
C GLN A 84 -13.31 2.46 3.88
N GLY A 85 -12.47 2.15 2.88
CA GLY A 85 -12.86 1.37 1.70
C GLY A 85 -13.67 2.14 0.66
N GLU A 86 -13.94 3.43 0.88
CA GLU A 86 -14.82 4.24 0.05
C GLU A 86 -14.04 5.08 -0.96
N GLN A 87 -14.25 4.82 -2.27
CA GLN A 87 -13.57 5.56 -3.34
C GLN A 87 -13.78 7.07 -3.27
N THR A 88 -14.98 7.51 -2.89
CA THR A 88 -15.30 8.96 -2.77
C THR A 88 -14.53 9.61 -1.61
N MET A 89 -14.32 8.89 -0.53
CA MET A 89 -13.51 9.35 0.60
C MET A 89 -12.04 9.41 0.20
N CYS A 90 -11.53 8.35 -0.45
CA CYS A 90 -10.17 8.31 -0.98
C CYS A 90 -9.89 9.52 -1.90
N SER A 91 -10.80 9.81 -2.84
CA SER A 91 -10.69 10.98 -3.72
C SER A 91 -10.69 12.31 -2.94
N THR A 92 -11.48 12.41 -1.88
CA THR A 92 -11.53 13.61 -1.02
C THR A 92 -10.20 13.80 -0.28
N ILE A 93 -9.66 12.74 0.32
CA ILE A 93 -8.38 12.74 1.05
C ILE A 93 -7.25 13.17 0.12
N VAL A 94 -7.10 12.50 -1.02
CA VAL A 94 -6.02 12.78 -1.97
C VAL A 94 -6.11 14.21 -2.51
N ASN A 95 -7.31 14.70 -2.86
CA ASN A 95 -7.47 16.09 -3.31
C ASN A 95 -7.13 17.11 -2.21
N ASN A 96 -7.33 16.77 -0.94
CA ASN A 96 -6.89 17.62 0.16
C ASN A 96 -5.37 17.68 0.25
N PHE A 97 -4.67 16.54 0.09
CA PHE A 97 -3.20 16.51 0.03
C PHE A 97 -2.65 17.36 -1.10
N VAL A 98 -3.22 17.21 -2.31
CA VAL A 98 -2.83 18.03 -3.48
C VAL A 98 -3.07 19.52 -3.20
N SER A 99 -4.21 19.87 -2.60
CA SER A 99 -4.56 21.27 -2.30
C SER A 99 -3.69 21.87 -1.18
N SER A 100 -3.17 21.03 -0.30
CA SER A 100 -2.26 21.42 0.80
C SER A 100 -0.80 21.43 0.38
N ASP A 101 -0.51 21.07 -0.88
CA ASP A 101 0.85 21.04 -1.48
C ASP A 101 1.82 20.21 -0.61
N VAL A 102 1.42 18.97 -0.26
CA VAL A 102 2.29 18.05 0.49
C VAL A 102 3.51 17.66 -0.34
N ASP A 103 4.64 17.38 0.31
CA ASP A 103 5.89 17.05 -0.37
C ASP A 103 5.88 15.66 -1.02
N LEU A 104 5.07 14.73 -0.49
CA LEU A 104 4.91 13.35 -0.99
C LEU A 104 3.56 12.79 -0.56
N ILE A 105 2.98 11.93 -1.39
CA ILE A 105 1.81 11.13 -1.05
C ILE A 105 2.21 9.67 -0.90
N LEU A 106 1.96 9.06 0.28
CA LEU A 106 1.92 7.62 0.43
C LEU A 106 0.52 7.12 0.13
N ALA A 107 0.41 6.26 -0.86
CA ALA A 107 -0.80 5.54 -1.23
C ALA A 107 -0.71 4.10 -0.69
N ASN A 108 -1.39 3.82 0.42
CA ASN A 108 -1.39 2.49 1.04
C ASN A 108 -2.58 1.69 0.54
N ALA A 109 -2.33 0.81 -0.41
CA ALA A 109 -3.16 -0.07 -1.22
C ALA A 109 -3.45 0.46 -2.64
N THR A 110 -4.00 -0.42 -3.50
CA THR A 110 -4.23 -0.17 -4.94
C THR A 110 -5.19 0.98 -5.21
N LEU A 111 -6.31 1.07 -4.51
CA LEU A 111 -7.30 2.14 -4.72
C LEU A 111 -6.75 3.55 -4.39
N PRO A 112 -6.05 3.77 -3.26
CA PRO A 112 -5.32 5.02 -3.02
C PRO A 112 -4.30 5.35 -4.11
N LEU A 113 -3.52 4.37 -4.61
CA LEU A 113 -2.56 4.57 -5.68
C LEU A 113 -3.23 5.06 -6.97
N GLN A 114 -4.28 4.38 -7.41
CA GLN A 114 -5.06 4.76 -8.59
C GLN A 114 -5.67 6.16 -8.45
N THR A 115 -6.14 6.49 -7.25
CA THR A 115 -6.74 7.78 -6.95
C THR A 115 -5.69 8.89 -6.96
N ALA A 116 -4.53 8.68 -6.36
CA ALA A 116 -3.43 9.63 -6.35
C ALA A 116 -2.86 9.86 -7.75
N ALA A 117 -2.69 8.80 -8.54
CA ALA A 117 -2.24 8.87 -9.94
C ALA A 117 -3.16 9.74 -10.83
N GLN A 118 -4.46 9.76 -10.55
CA GLN A 118 -5.44 10.58 -11.27
C GLN A 118 -5.48 12.03 -10.78
N ALA A 119 -5.05 12.30 -9.55
CA ALA A 119 -5.19 13.61 -8.92
C ALA A 119 -3.99 14.52 -9.17
N THR A 120 -2.78 13.99 -9.33
CA THR A 120 -1.56 14.79 -9.51
C THR A 120 -0.53 14.10 -10.38
N SER A 121 0.19 14.90 -11.17
CA SER A 121 1.41 14.51 -11.91
C SER A 121 2.67 15.20 -11.36
N ASP A 122 2.53 16.05 -10.36
CA ASP A 122 3.59 16.92 -9.87
C ASP A 122 4.13 16.47 -8.51
N ILE A 123 3.26 16.04 -7.60
CA ILE A 123 3.64 15.52 -6.28
C ILE A 123 4.11 14.06 -6.46
N PRO A 124 5.28 13.67 -5.91
CA PRO A 124 5.71 12.27 -5.92
C PRO A 124 4.74 11.39 -5.14
N ILE A 125 4.43 10.22 -5.70
CA ILE A 125 3.52 9.23 -5.12
C ILE A 125 4.29 7.94 -4.89
N LEU A 126 4.37 7.48 -3.65
CA LEU A 126 4.83 6.15 -3.32
C LEU A 126 3.65 5.26 -2.96
N GLY A 127 3.56 4.10 -3.63
CA GLY A 127 2.64 3.04 -3.25
C GLY A 127 3.28 2.09 -2.26
N THR A 128 2.50 1.55 -1.33
CA THR A 128 2.84 0.36 -0.54
C THR A 128 1.62 -0.53 -0.45
N SER A 129 1.77 -1.82 -0.19
CA SER A 129 0.64 -2.77 -0.20
C SER A 129 -0.12 -2.76 -1.53
N VAL A 130 0.60 -2.65 -2.63
CA VAL A 130 0.07 -2.63 -4.00
C VAL A 130 0.55 -3.89 -4.72
N THR A 131 -0.39 -4.69 -5.19
CA THR A 131 -0.09 -6.00 -5.78
C THR A 131 0.68 -5.88 -7.10
N ASP A 132 0.13 -5.15 -8.06
CA ASP A 132 0.75 -4.97 -9.39
C ASP A 132 0.51 -3.56 -9.94
N TYR A 133 1.61 -2.84 -10.17
CA TYR A 133 1.57 -1.45 -10.65
C TYR A 133 1.18 -1.37 -12.14
N GLY A 134 1.54 -2.37 -12.93
CA GLY A 134 1.18 -2.42 -14.34
C GLY A 134 -0.33 -2.43 -14.53
N SER A 135 -1.02 -3.38 -13.88
CA SER A 135 -2.48 -3.48 -13.93
C SER A 135 -3.17 -2.32 -13.23
N ALA A 136 -2.66 -1.88 -12.07
CA ALA A 136 -3.23 -0.78 -11.29
C ALA A 136 -3.25 0.54 -12.07
N LEU A 137 -2.20 0.83 -12.83
CA LEU A 137 -2.03 2.07 -13.57
C LEU A 137 -2.33 1.94 -15.07
N GLY A 138 -2.66 0.73 -15.54
CA GLY A 138 -2.93 0.46 -16.96
C GLY A 138 -1.68 0.66 -17.83
N ILE A 139 -0.51 0.22 -17.35
CA ILE A 139 0.76 0.31 -18.08
C ILE A 139 0.95 -0.99 -18.87
N ASP A 140 0.81 -0.90 -20.19
CA ASP A 140 1.18 -1.97 -21.10
C ASP A 140 2.71 -2.16 -21.10
N ASP A 141 3.19 -3.40 -21.28
CA ASP A 141 4.62 -3.73 -21.31
C ASP A 141 5.37 -3.29 -20.01
N TRP A 142 4.78 -3.56 -18.84
CA TRP A 142 5.35 -3.28 -17.53
C TRP A 142 6.79 -3.80 -17.37
N THR A 143 7.72 -2.95 -16.98
CA THR A 143 9.17 -3.26 -16.89
C THR A 143 9.80 -2.98 -15.52
N GLY A 144 8.99 -2.67 -14.49
CA GLY A 144 9.47 -2.41 -13.13
C GLY A 144 9.48 -0.94 -12.72
N ALA A 145 9.63 0.01 -13.66
CA ALA A 145 9.50 1.44 -13.39
C ALA A 145 8.28 2.04 -14.09
N THR A 146 7.58 2.97 -13.44
CA THR A 146 6.37 3.57 -14.02
C THR A 146 6.67 4.62 -15.09
N GLY A 147 7.84 5.24 -15.04
CA GLY A 147 8.22 6.33 -15.94
C GLY A 147 7.51 7.66 -15.69
N VAL A 148 6.76 7.76 -14.56
CA VAL A 148 6.03 8.95 -14.13
C VAL A 148 6.34 9.26 -12.66
N ASN A 149 5.64 10.21 -12.04
CA ASN A 149 5.82 10.59 -10.63
C ASN A 149 5.37 9.52 -9.61
N ILE A 150 5.46 8.24 -9.93
CA ILE A 150 4.98 7.11 -9.10
C ILE A 150 6.05 6.02 -9.02
N SER A 151 6.29 5.49 -7.83
CA SER A 151 7.02 4.25 -7.57
C SER A 151 6.51 3.62 -6.27
N GLY A 152 7.25 2.70 -5.65
CA GLY A 152 6.89 2.12 -4.36
C GLY A 152 7.26 0.66 -4.22
N THR A 153 6.50 -0.06 -3.41
CA THR A 153 6.71 -1.48 -3.13
C THR A 153 5.50 -2.33 -3.50
N SER A 154 5.76 -3.57 -3.95
CA SER A 154 4.72 -4.55 -4.31
C SER A 154 4.62 -5.63 -3.24
N ASP A 155 3.38 -6.01 -2.93
CA ASP A 155 3.04 -7.09 -1.99
C ASP A 155 2.66 -8.40 -2.68
N LEU A 156 2.89 -8.52 -3.99
CA LEU A 156 2.58 -9.74 -4.72
C LEU A 156 3.46 -10.90 -4.25
N ALA A 157 2.86 -11.82 -3.50
CA ALA A 157 3.50 -13.10 -3.17
C ALA A 157 3.45 -14.05 -4.38
N PRO A 158 4.35 -15.06 -4.45
CA PRO A 158 4.33 -16.04 -5.54
C PRO A 158 3.03 -16.84 -5.59
N ILE A 159 2.21 -16.63 -6.61
CA ILE A 159 0.88 -17.27 -6.74
C ILE A 159 0.99 -18.78 -6.96
N GLU A 160 1.96 -19.23 -7.77
CA GLU A 160 2.27 -20.66 -7.95
C GLU A 160 2.53 -21.35 -6.60
N GLU A 161 3.33 -20.75 -5.72
CA GLU A 161 3.62 -21.32 -4.40
C GLU A 161 2.38 -21.30 -3.45
N GLN A 162 1.44 -20.39 -3.65
CA GLN A 162 0.17 -20.37 -2.89
C GLN A 162 -0.75 -21.50 -3.36
N GLU A 163 -0.75 -21.81 -4.64
CA GLU A 163 -1.49 -22.95 -5.20
C GLU A 163 -0.86 -24.27 -4.75
N ASP A 164 0.46 -24.42 -4.86
CA ASP A 164 1.21 -25.56 -4.31
C ASP A 164 0.89 -25.80 -2.82
N MET A 165 0.81 -24.73 -2.03
CA MET A 165 0.43 -24.79 -0.61
C MET A 165 -1.00 -25.32 -0.42
N LEU A 166 -1.94 -24.89 -1.25
CA LEU A 166 -3.31 -25.40 -1.22
C LEU A 166 -3.33 -26.91 -1.47
N LEU A 167 -2.66 -27.37 -2.51
CA LEU A 167 -2.61 -28.81 -2.88
C LEU A 167 -1.81 -29.64 -1.86
N GLU A 168 -0.77 -29.06 -1.24
CA GLU A 168 -0.03 -29.73 -0.16
C GLU A 168 -0.91 -29.97 1.08
N LEU A 169 -1.71 -28.96 1.48
CA LEU A 169 -2.50 -29.01 2.70
C LEU A 169 -3.88 -29.65 2.52
N VAL A 170 -4.44 -29.60 1.30
CA VAL A 170 -5.76 -30.12 0.95
C VAL A 170 -5.66 -31.01 -0.31
N PRO A 171 -4.89 -32.12 -0.27
CA PRO A 171 -4.57 -32.93 -1.45
C PRO A 171 -5.79 -33.62 -2.10
N GLU A 172 -6.93 -33.67 -1.42
CA GLU A 172 -8.16 -34.26 -1.96
C GLU A 172 -9.08 -33.21 -2.61
N ALA A 173 -8.67 -31.92 -2.64
CA ALA A 173 -9.47 -30.85 -3.24
C ALA A 173 -9.66 -31.11 -4.75
N GLN A 174 -10.91 -31.10 -5.21
CA GLN A 174 -11.29 -31.24 -6.60
C GLN A 174 -11.91 -29.95 -7.16
N THR A 175 -12.50 -29.15 -6.27
CA THR A 175 -13.10 -27.87 -6.61
C THR A 175 -12.66 -26.81 -5.60
N VAL A 176 -12.00 -25.76 -6.08
CA VAL A 176 -11.53 -24.64 -5.26
C VAL A 176 -12.43 -23.42 -5.50
N GLY A 177 -12.90 -22.79 -4.43
CA GLY A 177 -13.59 -21.52 -4.47
C GLY A 177 -12.59 -20.37 -4.42
N ILE A 178 -12.65 -19.43 -5.33
CA ILE A 178 -11.84 -18.19 -5.28
C ILE A 178 -12.75 -17.09 -4.78
N LEU A 179 -12.53 -16.62 -3.54
CA LEU A 179 -13.41 -15.67 -2.84
C LEU A 179 -12.74 -14.32 -2.73
N TYR A 180 -13.31 -13.28 -3.36
CA TYR A 180 -12.73 -11.94 -3.34
C TYR A 180 -13.76 -10.82 -3.54
N CYS A 181 -13.34 -9.57 -3.32
CA CYS A 181 -14.13 -8.37 -3.58
C CYS A 181 -13.98 -7.94 -5.05
N SER A 182 -15.08 -7.94 -5.81
CA SER A 182 -15.07 -7.56 -7.23
C SER A 182 -14.76 -6.08 -7.48
N ALA A 183 -14.81 -5.24 -6.45
CA ALA A 183 -14.43 -3.83 -6.52
C ALA A 183 -12.91 -3.61 -6.41
N GLU A 184 -12.14 -4.65 -6.03
CA GLU A 184 -10.70 -4.59 -5.87
C GLU A 184 -9.96 -5.20 -7.07
N SER A 185 -9.32 -4.36 -7.87
CA SER A 185 -8.59 -4.80 -9.07
C SER A 185 -7.37 -5.67 -8.75
N ASN A 186 -6.71 -5.43 -7.61
CA ASN A 186 -5.63 -6.28 -7.09
C ASN A 186 -6.09 -7.71 -6.83
N SER A 187 -7.25 -7.89 -6.22
CA SER A 187 -7.81 -9.21 -5.92
C SER A 187 -8.17 -9.97 -7.18
N LYS A 188 -8.78 -9.27 -8.15
CA LYS A 188 -9.08 -9.85 -9.45
C LYS A 188 -7.83 -10.29 -10.21
N TYR A 189 -6.77 -9.48 -10.21
CA TYR A 189 -5.49 -9.81 -10.83
C TYR A 189 -4.89 -11.10 -10.25
N GLN A 190 -4.86 -11.23 -8.93
CA GLN A 190 -4.36 -12.42 -8.26
C GLN A 190 -5.26 -13.64 -8.52
N ALA A 191 -6.59 -13.45 -8.55
CA ALA A 191 -7.54 -14.51 -8.87
C ALA A 191 -7.28 -15.09 -10.28
N GLU A 192 -7.10 -14.23 -11.30
CA GLU A 192 -6.79 -14.64 -12.66
C GLU A 192 -5.47 -15.43 -12.75
N LEU A 193 -4.45 -15.07 -11.99
CA LEU A 193 -3.20 -15.82 -11.89
C LEU A 193 -3.40 -17.18 -11.22
N PHE A 194 -4.13 -17.22 -10.11
CA PHE A 194 -4.39 -18.45 -9.35
C PHE A 194 -5.26 -19.44 -10.15
N GLU A 195 -6.22 -18.94 -10.92
CA GLU A 195 -7.01 -19.73 -11.87
C GLU A 195 -6.14 -20.43 -12.91
N ALA A 196 -5.13 -19.72 -13.43
CA ALA A 196 -4.23 -20.27 -14.42
C ALA A 196 -3.38 -21.43 -13.85
N GLU A 197 -2.96 -21.36 -12.59
CA GLU A 197 -2.25 -22.45 -11.91
C GLU A 197 -3.19 -23.65 -11.66
N LEU A 198 -4.42 -23.43 -11.15
CA LEU A 198 -5.41 -24.49 -11.00
C LEU A 198 -5.76 -25.18 -12.31
N GLU A 199 -5.86 -24.42 -13.42
CA GLU A 199 -6.09 -24.99 -14.75
C GLU A 199 -4.92 -25.85 -15.22
N ALA A 200 -3.67 -25.44 -14.96
CA ALA A 200 -2.48 -26.19 -15.31
C ALA A 200 -2.41 -27.54 -14.59
N ASP A 201 -2.86 -27.61 -13.33
CA ASP A 201 -2.91 -28.84 -12.54
C ASP A 201 -4.22 -29.63 -12.68
N GLY A 202 -5.17 -29.10 -13.47
CA GLY A 202 -6.43 -29.80 -13.77
C GLY A 202 -7.44 -29.78 -12.62
N ILE A 203 -7.31 -28.84 -11.70
CA ILE A 203 -8.24 -28.61 -10.59
C ILE A 203 -9.40 -27.72 -11.06
N SER A 204 -10.62 -28.07 -10.70
CA SER A 204 -11.78 -27.25 -11.01
C SER A 204 -11.87 -26.07 -10.04
N TYR A 205 -12.28 -24.90 -10.54
CA TYR A 205 -12.49 -23.73 -9.67
C TYR A 205 -13.81 -23.03 -9.97
N LYS A 206 -14.22 -22.17 -9.05
CA LYS A 206 -15.36 -21.26 -9.17
C LYS A 206 -15.05 -19.94 -8.49
N GLU A 207 -15.39 -18.84 -9.16
CA GLU A 207 -15.32 -17.52 -8.56
C GLU A 207 -16.53 -17.22 -7.69
N TYR A 208 -16.28 -16.65 -6.52
CA TYR A 208 -17.26 -16.16 -5.56
C TYR A 208 -16.93 -14.72 -5.21
N THR A 209 -17.64 -13.77 -5.82
CA THR A 209 -17.33 -12.36 -5.67
C THR A 209 -18.38 -11.61 -4.86
N ALA A 210 -17.92 -10.85 -3.87
CA ALA A 210 -18.72 -9.87 -3.15
C ALA A 210 -18.48 -8.47 -3.72
N ALA A 211 -19.52 -7.69 -3.94
CA ALA A 211 -19.36 -6.30 -4.39
C ALA A 211 -18.91 -5.38 -3.26
N ASP A 212 -19.28 -5.70 -2.03
CA ASP A 212 -18.89 -5.02 -0.79
C ASP A 212 -19.01 -5.96 0.42
N SER A 213 -18.70 -5.46 1.62
CA SER A 213 -18.75 -6.24 2.86
C SER A 213 -20.13 -6.82 3.22
N ASN A 214 -21.22 -6.24 2.71
CA ASN A 214 -22.58 -6.74 3.01
C ASN A 214 -22.88 -8.07 2.32
N GLU A 215 -22.21 -8.38 1.23
CA GLU A 215 -22.43 -9.60 0.47
C GLU A 215 -21.55 -10.78 0.93
N ILE A 216 -20.47 -10.53 1.68
CA ILE A 216 -19.48 -11.54 2.11
C ILE A 216 -20.16 -12.77 2.72
N GLN A 217 -21.11 -12.57 3.63
CA GLN A 217 -21.78 -13.67 4.31
C GLN A 217 -22.46 -14.62 3.31
N SER A 218 -23.26 -14.07 2.40
CA SER A 218 -24.03 -14.87 1.46
C SER A 218 -23.16 -15.55 0.40
N VAL A 219 -22.13 -14.85 -0.05
CA VAL A 219 -21.20 -15.37 -1.06
C VAL A 219 -20.33 -16.48 -0.46
N THR A 220 -19.83 -16.32 0.76
CA THR A 220 -19.08 -17.36 1.48
C THR A 220 -19.95 -18.59 1.76
N GLN A 221 -21.24 -18.41 2.13
CA GLN A 221 -22.16 -19.53 2.32
C GLN A 221 -22.32 -20.35 1.03
N ASN A 222 -22.43 -19.70 -0.12
CA ASN A 222 -22.52 -20.42 -1.39
C ASN A 222 -21.20 -21.16 -1.71
N ALA A 223 -20.05 -20.55 -1.41
CA ALA A 223 -18.75 -21.15 -1.68
C ALA A 223 -18.55 -22.46 -0.89
N VAL A 224 -18.87 -22.48 0.42
CA VAL A 224 -18.71 -23.68 1.25
C VAL A 224 -19.66 -24.82 0.92
N GLU A 225 -20.76 -24.56 0.20
CA GLU A 225 -21.71 -25.60 -0.26
C GLU A 225 -21.19 -26.34 -1.49
N GLU A 226 -20.27 -25.75 -2.25
CA GLU A 226 -19.88 -26.23 -3.57
C GLU A 226 -18.40 -26.55 -3.74
N CYS A 227 -17.54 -26.13 -2.77
CA CYS A 227 -16.10 -26.21 -2.87
C CYS A 227 -15.47 -27.01 -1.72
N ASP A 228 -14.35 -27.68 -2.04
CA ASP A 228 -13.57 -28.48 -1.08
C ASP A 228 -12.57 -27.63 -0.29
N ALA A 229 -12.10 -26.52 -0.90
CA ALA A 229 -11.23 -25.52 -0.31
C ALA A 229 -11.56 -24.13 -0.87
N ILE A 230 -11.16 -23.07 -0.18
CA ILE A 230 -11.31 -21.69 -0.62
C ILE A 230 -9.91 -21.04 -0.67
N TYR A 231 -9.65 -20.30 -1.73
CA TYR A 231 -8.54 -19.34 -1.82
C TYR A 231 -9.08 -17.92 -1.69
N ILE A 232 -8.44 -17.11 -0.85
CA ILE A 232 -8.72 -15.68 -0.72
C ILE A 232 -7.43 -14.93 -1.05
N PRO A 233 -7.36 -14.19 -2.17
CA PRO A 233 -6.18 -13.38 -2.49
C PRO A 233 -5.93 -12.29 -1.45
N THR A 234 -4.86 -11.52 -1.61
CA THR A 234 -4.64 -10.30 -0.84
C THR A 234 -5.75 -9.29 -1.15
N ASP A 235 -6.78 -9.26 -0.31
CA ASP A 235 -8.05 -8.53 -0.50
C ASP A 235 -8.38 -7.75 0.78
N ASN A 236 -8.42 -6.42 0.67
CA ASN A 236 -8.61 -5.55 1.83
C ASN A 236 -10.01 -5.70 2.46
N THR A 237 -11.03 -5.89 1.61
CA THR A 237 -12.41 -6.09 2.07
C THR A 237 -12.56 -7.40 2.83
N MET A 238 -11.94 -8.48 2.34
CA MET A 238 -11.94 -9.78 3.02
C MET A 238 -11.10 -9.72 4.32
N ALA A 239 -9.93 -9.07 4.30
CA ALA A 239 -9.07 -8.89 5.47
C ALA A 239 -9.79 -8.18 6.62
N SER A 240 -10.58 -7.16 6.32
CA SER A 240 -11.38 -6.44 7.34
C SER A 240 -12.61 -7.22 7.82
N ASN A 241 -12.93 -8.38 7.23
CA ASN A 241 -14.14 -9.15 7.50
C ASN A 241 -13.89 -10.64 7.78
N THR A 242 -12.68 -11.02 8.14
CA THR A 242 -12.27 -12.41 8.35
C THR A 242 -13.15 -13.17 9.34
N GLN A 243 -13.69 -12.50 10.38
CA GLN A 243 -14.56 -13.11 11.36
C GLN A 243 -15.87 -13.64 10.72
N ILE A 244 -16.42 -12.94 9.72
CA ILE A 244 -17.62 -13.39 9.00
C ILE A 244 -17.28 -14.67 8.23
N ILE A 245 -16.15 -14.68 7.54
CA ILE A 245 -15.69 -15.82 6.74
C ILE A 245 -15.42 -17.02 7.64
N ASN A 246 -14.69 -16.83 8.74
CA ASN A 246 -14.37 -17.89 9.69
C ASN A 246 -15.62 -18.55 10.29
N ASN A 247 -16.63 -17.75 10.66
CA ASN A 247 -17.88 -18.24 11.22
C ASN A 247 -18.68 -19.12 10.24
N ILE A 248 -18.32 -19.12 8.96
CA ILE A 248 -18.96 -19.94 7.92
C ILE A 248 -18.06 -21.11 7.52
N CYS A 249 -16.80 -20.84 7.18
CA CYS A 249 -15.87 -21.84 6.67
C CYS A 249 -15.49 -22.88 7.72
N LEU A 250 -15.20 -22.46 8.95
CA LEU A 250 -14.75 -23.37 10.01
C LEU A 250 -15.82 -24.41 10.40
N PRO A 251 -17.10 -24.05 10.66
CA PRO A 251 -18.16 -25.05 10.92
C PRO A 251 -18.46 -25.92 9.71
N ALA A 252 -18.30 -25.41 8.48
CA ALA A 252 -18.49 -26.17 7.25
C ALA A 252 -17.34 -27.15 6.99
N LYS A 253 -16.22 -27.03 7.72
CA LYS A 253 -14.98 -27.80 7.54
C LYS A 253 -14.33 -27.57 6.17
N VAL A 254 -14.50 -26.39 5.59
CA VAL A 254 -13.86 -25.99 4.33
C VAL A 254 -12.63 -25.13 4.67
N PRO A 255 -11.42 -25.64 4.40
CA PRO A 255 -10.19 -24.88 4.67
C PRO A 255 -10.03 -23.67 3.73
N VAL A 256 -9.42 -22.63 4.26
CA VAL A 256 -9.11 -21.40 3.53
C VAL A 256 -7.60 -21.24 3.41
N ILE A 257 -7.07 -21.11 2.20
CA ILE A 257 -5.71 -20.63 1.93
C ILE A 257 -5.78 -19.14 1.70
N ALA A 258 -4.96 -18.37 2.42
CA ALA A 258 -5.01 -16.93 2.44
C ALA A 258 -3.84 -16.30 1.69
N GLY A 259 -4.10 -15.22 0.96
CA GLY A 259 -3.09 -14.46 0.24
C GLY A 259 -2.15 -13.65 1.14
N GLU A 260 -2.56 -13.39 2.41
CA GLU A 260 -1.73 -12.66 3.37
C GLU A 260 -2.01 -13.10 4.83
N GLU A 261 -1.13 -12.67 5.76
CA GLU A 261 -1.11 -13.17 7.14
C GLU A 261 -2.33 -12.75 7.96
N GLY A 262 -2.88 -11.54 7.79
CA GLY A 262 -4.05 -11.07 8.54
C GLY A 262 -5.30 -11.87 8.20
N ILE A 263 -5.51 -12.19 6.91
CA ILE A 263 -6.58 -13.09 6.47
C ILE A 263 -6.38 -14.49 7.06
N CYS A 264 -5.13 -14.99 7.02
CA CYS A 264 -4.80 -16.30 7.58
C CYS A 264 -5.04 -16.35 9.10
N SER A 265 -4.61 -15.34 9.83
CA SER A 265 -4.84 -15.22 11.26
C SER A 265 -6.34 -15.25 11.61
N GLY A 266 -7.16 -14.56 10.81
CA GLY A 266 -8.59 -14.46 11.08
C GLY A 266 -9.44 -15.64 10.61
N CYS A 267 -9.10 -16.30 9.49
CA CYS A 267 -9.93 -17.35 8.90
C CYS A 267 -9.19 -18.41 8.07
N GLY A 268 -7.87 -18.28 7.85
CA GLY A 268 -7.11 -19.18 6.98
C GLY A 268 -6.38 -20.29 7.74
N VAL A 269 -6.04 -21.36 7.04
CA VAL A 269 -5.18 -22.45 7.55
C VAL A 269 -3.71 -22.14 7.34
N ALA A 270 -3.35 -21.54 6.20
CA ALA A 270 -1.99 -21.18 5.85
C ALA A 270 -1.91 -20.02 4.85
N THR A 271 -0.73 -19.42 4.75
CA THR A 271 -0.40 -18.33 3.84
C THR A 271 1.08 -18.28 3.51
N LEU A 272 1.43 -17.66 2.38
CA LEU A 272 2.77 -17.14 2.15
C LEU A 272 2.82 -15.69 2.69
N SER A 273 3.38 -15.53 3.87
CA SER A 273 3.45 -14.24 4.56
C SER A 273 4.61 -13.40 4.05
N ILE A 274 4.36 -12.14 3.82
CA ILE A 274 5.35 -11.06 3.71
C ILE A 274 5.17 -10.11 4.90
N SER A 275 6.26 -9.46 5.31
CA SER A 275 6.20 -8.44 6.36
C SER A 275 5.71 -7.10 5.79
N TYR A 276 4.49 -6.73 6.08
CA TYR A 276 3.93 -5.42 5.67
C TYR A 276 4.63 -4.25 6.38
N TYR A 277 5.09 -4.46 7.61
CA TYR A 277 5.94 -3.48 8.28
C TYR A 277 7.23 -3.21 7.51
N ASP A 278 7.97 -4.29 7.14
CA ASP A 278 9.22 -4.13 6.38
C ASP A 278 8.96 -3.54 4.99
N LEU A 279 7.84 -3.88 4.35
CA LEU A 279 7.43 -3.32 3.07
C LEU A 279 7.19 -1.81 3.18
N GLY A 280 6.47 -1.39 4.22
CA GLY A 280 6.27 0.02 4.54
C GLY A 280 7.58 0.74 4.86
N TYR A 281 8.45 0.10 5.67
CA TYR A 281 9.76 0.65 6.02
C TYR A 281 10.63 0.87 4.76
N GLN A 282 10.70 -0.11 3.86
CA GLN A 282 11.36 0.01 2.56
C GLN A 282 10.80 1.17 1.72
N THR A 283 9.48 1.35 1.72
CA THR A 283 8.83 2.50 1.05
C THR A 283 9.25 3.83 1.70
N GLY A 284 9.45 3.87 3.01
CA GLY A 284 9.96 5.04 3.73
C GLY A 284 11.43 5.37 3.37
N GLU A 285 12.27 4.34 3.14
CA GLU A 285 13.61 4.54 2.60
C GLU A 285 13.58 5.14 1.19
N MET A 286 12.61 4.72 0.35
CA MET A 286 12.40 5.34 -0.97
C MET A 286 11.98 6.80 -0.85
N ALA A 287 11.12 7.16 0.12
CA ALA A 287 10.74 8.54 0.37
C ALA A 287 11.95 9.41 0.73
N TYR A 288 12.89 8.90 1.53
CA TYR A 288 14.12 9.59 1.86
C TYR A 288 15.00 9.84 0.63
N LYS A 289 15.18 8.84 -0.23
CA LYS A 289 15.94 8.97 -1.49
C LYS A 289 15.35 10.07 -2.38
N ILE A 290 14.02 10.17 -2.47
CA ILE A 290 13.33 11.17 -3.28
C ILE A 290 13.47 12.57 -2.67
N LEU A 291 13.07 12.72 -1.40
CA LEU A 291 12.92 14.04 -0.78
C LEU A 291 14.26 14.65 -0.30
N ALA A 292 15.17 13.82 0.24
CA ALA A 292 16.42 14.28 0.81
C ALA A 292 17.61 14.15 -0.16
N GLU A 293 17.66 13.10 -0.97
CA GLU A 293 18.76 12.84 -1.88
C GLU A 293 18.48 13.33 -3.33
N GLY A 294 17.20 13.61 -3.64
CA GLY A 294 16.77 14.14 -4.94
C GLY A 294 16.78 13.09 -6.05
N GLU A 295 16.55 11.82 -5.70
CA GLU A 295 16.43 10.76 -6.69
C GLU A 295 15.18 10.94 -7.54
N ASP A 296 15.29 10.67 -8.85
CA ASP A 296 14.18 10.78 -9.79
C ASP A 296 13.23 9.57 -9.67
N ILE A 297 12.09 9.80 -9.05
CA ILE A 297 11.07 8.78 -8.84
C ILE A 297 10.64 8.09 -10.14
N ALA A 298 10.66 8.78 -11.28
CA ALA A 298 10.25 8.22 -12.56
C ALA A 298 11.17 7.08 -13.04
N SER A 299 12.41 7.06 -12.55
CA SER A 299 13.41 6.03 -12.84
C SER A 299 13.54 4.96 -11.74
N MET A 300 12.89 5.15 -10.61
CA MET A 300 12.92 4.17 -9.51
C MET A 300 12.06 2.95 -9.88
N GLU A 301 12.68 1.77 -9.81
CA GLU A 301 11.93 0.52 -9.96
C GLU A 301 11.04 0.29 -8.74
N VAL A 302 9.89 -0.34 -8.96
CA VAL A 302 9.05 -0.86 -7.87
C VAL A 302 9.79 -2.02 -7.23
N GLU A 303 9.97 -1.95 -5.93
CA GLU A 303 10.66 -2.96 -5.15
C GLU A 303 9.67 -4.01 -4.63
N THR A 304 10.14 -5.22 -4.32
CA THR A 304 9.32 -6.31 -3.78
C THR A 304 9.79 -6.69 -2.38
N ALA A 305 8.94 -7.39 -1.62
CA ALA A 305 9.31 -7.91 -0.31
C ALA A 305 10.56 -8.79 -0.39
N ALA A 306 11.50 -8.58 0.54
CA ALA A 306 12.79 -9.29 0.54
C ALA A 306 12.66 -10.79 0.88
N GLN A 307 11.62 -11.19 1.60
CA GLN A 307 11.40 -12.56 2.06
C GLN A 307 9.92 -12.92 2.07
N VAL A 308 9.67 -14.20 1.78
CA VAL A 308 8.35 -14.83 1.90
C VAL A 308 8.49 -16.00 2.85
N THR A 309 7.56 -16.14 3.80
CA THR A 309 7.58 -17.18 4.83
C THR A 309 6.28 -17.97 4.82
N LYS A 310 6.36 -19.30 4.78
CA LYS A 310 5.17 -20.16 4.95
C LYS A 310 4.70 -20.09 6.40
N LYS A 311 3.50 -19.55 6.63
CA LYS A 311 2.89 -19.45 7.95
C LYS A 311 1.56 -20.19 8.01
N TYR A 312 1.15 -20.62 9.22
CA TYR A 312 -0.12 -21.31 9.43
C TYR A 312 -0.80 -20.87 10.73
N ASN A 313 -2.11 -21.01 10.77
CA ASN A 313 -2.93 -20.76 11.94
C ASN A 313 -3.12 -22.07 12.75
N PRO A 314 -2.45 -22.23 13.92
CA PRO A 314 -2.51 -23.48 14.68
C PRO A 314 -3.92 -23.85 15.12
N ALA A 315 -4.73 -22.87 15.53
CA ALA A 315 -6.07 -23.12 16.08
C ALA A 315 -7.03 -23.64 15.00
N ILE A 316 -7.01 -23.04 13.82
CA ILE A 316 -7.85 -23.45 12.69
C ILE A 316 -7.39 -24.82 12.15
N CYS A 317 -6.09 -25.04 12.03
CA CYS A 317 -5.55 -26.32 11.60
C CYS A 317 -5.92 -27.46 12.56
N GLU A 318 -5.85 -27.25 13.88
CA GLU A 318 -6.27 -28.23 14.90
C GLU A 318 -7.77 -28.57 14.77
N GLU A 319 -8.63 -27.56 14.63
CA GLU A 319 -10.09 -27.74 14.53
C GLU A 319 -10.48 -28.46 13.22
N LEU A 320 -9.76 -28.22 12.13
CA LEU A 320 -9.98 -28.89 10.84
C LEU A 320 -9.29 -30.25 10.75
N GLY A 321 -8.35 -30.55 11.66
CA GLY A 321 -7.54 -31.78 11.64
C GLY A 321 -6.49 -31.81 10.53
N ILE A 322 -6.03 -30.63 10.09
CA ILE A 322 -4.99 -30.48 9.07
C ILE A 322 -3.62 -30.61 9.72
N THR A 323 -2.80 -31.50 9.17
CA THR A 323 -1.41 -31.69 9.61
C THR A 323 -0.49 -30.78 8.79
N ILE A 324 0.25 -29.92 9.47
CA ILE A 324 1.16 -28.98 8.83
C ILE A 324 2.53 -29.66 8.61
N PRO A 325 3.09 -29.63 7.38
CA PRO A 325 4.42 -30.12 7.07
C PRO A 325 5.54 -29.31 7.77
N GLU A 326 6.78 -29.85 7.73
CA GLU A 326 7.95 -29.08 8.16
C GLU A 326 8.16 -27.84 7.26
N GLY A 327 8.64 -26.75 7.84
CA GLY A 327 8.95 -25.52 7.12
C GLY A 327 7.87 -24.43 7.19
N TYR A 328 6.80 -24.69 7.92
CA TYR A 328 5.79 -23.67 8.25
C TYR A 328 6.04 -23.11 9.65
N GLU A 329 5.87 -21.81 9.80
CA GLU A 329 5.92 -21.11 11.08
C GLU A 329 4.50 -20.83 11.59
N ALA A 330 4.28 -21.03 12.90
CA ALA A 330 2.98 -20.75 13.50
C ALA A 330 2.77 -19.23 13.59
N ILE A 331 1.59 -18.75 13.20
CA ILE A 331 1.15 -17.39 13.49
C ILE A 331 0.92 -17.30 14.99
N GLU A 332 1.52 -16.30 15.64
CA GLU A 332 1.32 -16.07 17.07
C GLU A 332 -0.13 -15.60 17.31
N ALA A 333 -0.78 -16.16 18.32
CA ALA A 333 -2.11 -15.72 18.73
C ALA A 333 -1.97 -14.33 19.38
N GLU A 334 -2.74 -13.35 18.91
CA GLU A 334 -2.86 -12.02 19.53
C GLU A 334 -3.52 -12.07 20.91
#